data_e17d7822163740c24e02edf36fc06433
#
_entry.id   e17d7822163740c24e02edf36fc06433
#
_cell.length_a   1.000
_cell.length_b   1.000
_cell.length_c   1.000
_cell.angle_alpha   90.00
_cell.angle_beta   90.00
_cell.angle_gamma   90.00
#
_symmetry.space_group_name_H-M   'P 1'
#
loop_
_entity.id
_entity.type
_entity.pdbx_description
1 polymer ?
#
loop_
_entity_poly.entity_id
_entity_poly.type
_entity_poly.pdbx_seq_one_letter_code
_entity_poly.pdbx_strand_id
1 'polypeptide(L)'
;GLNAEGRATGNGDKVAGPALAGVGAGAVEFQMGTGRMPLAGPKVQAPARGEVKFSQDQIDAIGAYIASLSPGPERPSAEAIDPTKGDPAKGGELFRVNCAMCHNFAGAGGALTRGKYAPALTGTSDEHIYLAMTTGPQSMPVFNDSNLSPEAKRDIIAFLNTIEEQPKQGGLSLGSMGPVSEGLFAWVFGLGIFVACAVWLGSKSA
;
A
#
# COMPACT_ATOMS: atom_id res chain seq x y z
N GLY A 1 -4.00 -26.06 -12.97
CA GLY A 1 -3.44 -27.34 -13.48
C GLY A 1 -2.28 -27.82 -12.65
N LEU A 2 -1.71 -28.97 -13.02
CA LEU A 2 -0.62 -29.62 -12.24
C LEU A 2 0.68 -28.79 -12.20
N ASN A 3 0.92 -27.98 -13.23
CA ASN A 3 2.11 -27.11 -13.32
C ASN A 3 1.77 -25.65 -13.05
N ALA A 4 0.71 -25.39 -12.29
CA ALA A 4 0.25 -24.03 -11.95
C ALA A 4 -0.01 -23.12 -13.19
N GLU A 5 -0.32 -23.70 -14.35
CA GLU A 5 -0.58 -23.01 -15.61
C GLU A 5 -1.90 -22.20 -15.63
N GLY A 6 -2.64 -22.27 -14.53
CA GLY A 6 -3.96 -21.65 -14.46
C GLY A 6 -5.06 -22.50 -15.09
N ARG A 7 -6.29 -22.02 -15.07
CA ARG A 7 -7.45 -22.70 -15.67
C ARG A 7 -8.42 -21.67 -16.24
N ALA A 8 -8.75 -21.82 -17.51
CA ALA A 8 -9.85 -21.07 -18.13
C ALA A 8 -11.19 -21.68 -17.71
N THR A 9 -12.19 -20.85 -17.47
CA THR A 9 -13.58 -21.33 -17.35
C THR A 9 -14.14 -21.63 -18.72
N GLY A 10 -14.91 -22.71 -18.87
CA GLY A 10 -15.43 -23.20 -20.14
C GLY A 10 -16.32 -22.23 -20.96
N ASN A 11 -16.54 -21.00 -20.51
CA ASN A 11 -17.29 -19.94 -21.20
C ASN A 11 -16.35 -18.87 -21.79
N GLY A 12 -15.24 -19.25 -22.35
CA GLY A 12 -14.44 -18.46 -23.29
C GLY A 12 -13.57 -17.33 -22.70
N ASP A 13 -14.02 -16.59 -21.70
CA ASP A 13 -13.35 -15.34 -21.30
C ASP A 13 -13.07 -15.16 -19.81
N LYS A 14 -13.40 -16.13 -18.97
CA LYS A 14 -13.15 -16.02 -17.52
C LYS A 14 -12.09 -17.04 -17.06
N VAL A 15 -10.94 -16.55 -16.63
CA VAL A 15 -9.92 -17.37 -16.01
C VAL A 15 -10.36 -17.72 -14.59
N ALA A 16 -10.57 -19.01 -14.31
CA ALA A 16 -10.92 -19.49 -12.96
C ALA A 16 -9.77 -19.37 -11.97
N GLY A 17 -8.52 -19.37 -12.48
CA GLY A 17 -7.31 -19.10 -11.72
C GLY A 17 -6.20 -18.70 -12.68
N PRO A 18 -5.46 -17.60 -12.41
CA PRO A 18 -4.35 -17.18 -13.26
C PRO A 18 -3.20 -18.22 -13.24
N ALA A 19 -2.37 -18.18 -14.26
CA ALA A 19 -1.11 -18.90 -14.23
C ALA A 19 -0.21 -18.34 -13.12
N LEU A 20 0.48 -19.24 -12.41
CA LEU A 20 1.44 -18.86 -11.37
C LEU A 20 2.89 -18.98 -11.86
N ALA A 21 3.11 -19.45 -13.08
CA ALA A 21 4.42 -19.42 -13.71
C ALA A 21 4.92 -17.98 -13.84
N GLY A 22 6.13 -17.69 -13.38
CA GLY A 22 6.70 -16.35 -13.38
C GLY A 22 6.25 -15.43 -12.24
N VAL A 23 5.34 -15.88 -11.36
CA VAL A 23 4.87 -15.09 -10.22
C VAL A 23 5.97 -14.91 -9.16
N GLY A 24 6.80 -15.94 -8.95
CA GLY A 24 7.94 -15.90 -8.03
C GLY A 24 7.57 -15.99 -6.54
N ALA A 25 8.58 -16.29 -5.73
CA ALA A 25 8.42 -16.43 -4.28
C ALA A 25 8.02 -15.11 -3.60
N GLY A 26 8.49 -13.97 -4.10
CA GLY A 26 8.16 -12.66 -3.55
C GLY A 26 6.69 -12.32 -3.66
N ALA A 27 6.04 -12.62 -4.78
CA ALA A 27 4.61 -12.38 -4.90
C ALA A 27 3.79 -13.37 -4.05
N VAL A 28 4.25 -14.62 -3.89
CA VAL A 28 3.62 -15.58 -2.96
C VAL A 28 3.66 -15.04 -1.53
N GLU A 29 4.85 -14.60 -1.07
CA GLU A 29 5.02 -13.97 0.24
C GLU A 29 4.06 -12.79 0.41
N PHE A 30 4.06 -11.86 -0.55
CA PHE A 30 3.19 -10.68 -0.45
C PHE A 30 1.70 -11.06 -0.37
N GLN A 31 1.22 -11.94 -1.24
CA GLN A 31 -0.20 -12.28 -1.30
C GLN A 31 -0.67 -13.09 -0.08
N MET A 32 0.14 -14.03 0.36
CA MET A 32 -0.22 -14.92 1.47
C MET A 32 0.14 -14.33 2.83
N GLY A 33 1.33 -13.72 2.96
CA GLY A 33 1.80 -13.08 4.19
C GLY A 33 0.98 -11.85 4.59
N THR A 34 0.32 -11.20 3.63
CA THR A 34 -0.63 -10.11 3.93
C THR A 34 -2.09 -10.59 4.06
N GLY A 35 -2.36 -11.88 3.95
CA GLY A 35 -3.71 -12.46 4.01
C GLY A 35 -4.62 -12.09 2.84
N ARG A 36 -4.07 -11.60 1.72
CA ARG A 36 -4.83 -11.35 0.48
C ARG A 36 -5.28 -12.64 -0.18
N MET A 37 -4.48 -13.67 -0.08
CA MET A 37 -4.74 -15.01 -0.60
C MET A 37 -4.69 -16.06 0.52
N PRO A 38 -5.54 -17.09 0.46
CA PRO A 38 -6.58 -17.37 -0.52
C PRO A 38 -7.82 -16.49 -0.36
N LEU A 39 -8.41 -16.06 -1.49
CA LEU A 39 -9.67 -15.33 -1.46
C LEU A 39 -10.85 -16.26 -1.17
N ALA A 40 -11.74 -15.85 -0.28
CA ALA A 40 -12.97 -16.59 0.02
C ALA A 40 -14.03 -16.54 -1.11
N GLY A 41 -13.88 -15.59 -2.04
CA GLY A 41 -14.77 -15.41 -3.17
C GLY A 41 -14.44 -14.18 -4.00
N PRO A 42 -15.09 -13.97 -5.14
CA PRO A 42 -14.84 -12.82 -6.00
C PRO A 42 -15.22 -11.50 -5.30
N LYS A 43 -14.30 -10.54 -5.29
CA LYS A 43 -14.47 -9.19 -4.76
C LYS A 43 -13.86 -8.19 -5.73
N VAL A 44 -14.24 -6.93 -5.58
CA VAL A 44 -13.66 -5.82 -6.37
C VAL A 44 -12.16 -5.72 -6.13
N GLN A 45 -11.74 -5.98 -4.88
CA GLN A 45 -10.35 -5.95 -4.44
C GLN A 45 -10.18 -6.92 -3.26
N ALA A 46 -9.02 -7.58 -3.19
CA ALA A 46 -8.63 -8.33 -1.99
C ALA A 46 -8.42 -7.37 -0.81
N PRO A 47 -8.76 -7.76 0.43
CA PRO A 47 -8.52 -6.93 1.60
C PRO A 47 -7.03 -6.62 1.72
N ALA A 48 -6.69 -5.38 2.08
CA ALA A 48 -5.29 -4.95 2.19
C ALA A 48 -4.54 -5.66 3.34
N ARG A 49 -5.29 -6.01 4.38
CA ARG A 49 -4.82 -6.78 5.53
C ARG A 49 -5.87 -7.83 5.83
N GLY A 50 -5.63 -9.04 5.36
CA GLY A 50 -6.47 -10.19 5.62
C GLY A 50 -5.93 -11.05 6.77
N GLU A 51 -6.69 -12.04 7.17
CA GLU A 51 -6.21 -13.08 8.06
C GLU A 51 -5.19 -13.96 7.33
N VAL A 52 -3.98 -14.05 7.86
CA VAL A 52 -2.95 -14.96 7.35
C VAL A 52 -3.29 -16.37 7.80
N LYS A 53 -3.60 -17.25 6.85
CA LYS A 53 -4.12 -18.60 7.10
C LYS A 53 -3.04 -19.68 7.17
N PHE A 54 -1.82 -19.35 6.80
CA PHE A 54 -0.71 -20.28 6.71
C PHE A 54 0.45 -19.80 7.59
N SER A 55 1.20 -20.75 8.16
CA SER A 55 2.44 -20.39 8.85
C SER A 55 3.49 -19.89 7.86
N GLN A 56 4.49 -19.15 8.34
CA GLN A 56 5.58 -18.66 7.50
C GLN A 56 6.29 -19.81 6.76
N ASP A 57 6.57 -20.92 7.44
CA ASP A 57 7.19 -22.08 6.84
C ASP A 57 6.37 -22.67 5.67
N GLN A 58 5.04 -22.62 5.79
CA GLN A 58 4.14 -23.06 4.71
C GLN A 58 4.18 -22.09 3.53
N ILE A 59 4.18 -20.77 3.80
CA ILE A 59 4.29 -19.73 2.77
C ILE A 59 5.62 -19.87 2.03
N ASP A 60 6.71 -20.07 2.77
CA ASP A 60 8.05 -20.25 2.21
C ASP A 60 8.13 -21.51 1.33
N ALA A 61 7.55 -22.62 1.78
CA ALA A 61 7.48 -23.86 0.99
C ALA A 61 6.67 -23.68 -0.30
N ILE A 62 5.54 -22.97 -0.24
CA ILE A 62 4.73 -22.65 -1.42
C ILE A 62 5.49 -21.71 -2.35
N GLY A 63 6.16 -20.69 -1.81
CA GLY A 63 7.01 -19.78 -2.57
C GLY A 63 8.12 -20.50 -3.31
N ALA A 64 8.84 -21.40 -2.63
CA ALA A 64 9.90 -22.22 -3.22
C ALA A 64 9.37 -23.13 -4.34
N TYR A 65 8.20 -23.75 -4.14
CA TYR A 65 7.56 -24.56 -5.17
C TYR A 65 7.19 -23.72 -6.40
N ILE A 66 6.57 -22.56 -6.23
CA ILE A 66 6.20 -21.68 -7.35
C ILE A 66 7.45 -21.19 -8.10
N ALA A 67 8.51 -20.81 -7.38
CA ALA A 67 9.77 -20.39 -7.98
C ALA A 67 10.44 -21.54 -8.78
N SER A 68 10.27 -22.79 -8.36
CA SER A 68 10.80 -23.95 -9.08
C SER A 68 10.11 -24.22 -10.44
N LEU A 69 8.88 -23.71 -10.62
CA LEU A 69 8.13 -23.86 -11.88
C LEU A 69 8.61 -22.90 -12.96
N SER A 70 8.96 -21.67 -12.56
CA SER A 70 9.46 -20.63 -13.46
C SER A 70 10.09 -19.50 -12.67
N PRO A 71 11.18 -18.87 -13.15
CA PRO A 71 11.76 -17.69 -12.53
C PRO A 71 10.75 -16.55 -12.39
N GLY A 72 10.83 -15.80 -11.29
CA GLY A 72 9.98 -14.64 -11.01
C GLY A 72 10.59 -13.79 -9.89
N PRO A 73 9.92 -12.73 -9.43
CA PRO A 73 10.40 -11.89 -8.35
C PRO A 73 10.72 -12.71 -7.09
N GLU A 74 11.92 -12.52 -6.58
CA GLU A 74 12.39 -13.14 -5.34
C GLU A 74 12.04 -12.30 -4.13
N ARG A 75 12.17 -12.83 -2.93
CA ARG A 75 12.11 -12.06 -1.69
C ARG A 75 13.33 -11.15 -1.61
N PRO A 76 13.18 -9.91 -1.11
CA PRO A 76 14.30 -8.99 -0.98
C PRO A 76 15.31 -9.50 0.06
N SER A 77 16.58 -9.17 -0.14
CA SER A 77 17.57 -9.36 0.91
C SER A 77 17.31 -8.43 2.09
N ALA A 78 17.77 -8.79 3.30
CA ALA A 78 17.68 -7.93 4.46
C ALA A 78 18.29 -6.55 4.23
N GLU A 79 19.35 -6.47 3.43
CA GLU A 79 20.00 -5.20 3.08
C GLU A 79 19.14 -4.32 2.17
N ALA A 80 18.38 -4.90 1.25
CA ALA A 80 17.52 -4.17 0.33
C ALA A 80 16.32 -3.49 1.02
N ILE A 81 15.94 -3.98 2.20
CA ILE A 81 14.81 -3.46 2.99
C ILE A 81 15.22 -2.76 4.28
N ASP A 82 16.53 -2.63 4.56
CA ASP A 82 17.04 -1.98 5.79
C ASP A 82 16.84 -0.45 5.71
N PRO A 83 15.88 0.12 6.45
CA PRO A 83 15.60 1.56 6.39
C PRO A 83 16.79 2.41 6.89
N THR A 84 17.66 1.85 7.73
CA THR A 84 18.82 2.59 8.27
C THR A 84 19.88 2.88 7.22
N LYS A 85 19.85 2.16 6.10
CA LYS A 85 20.75 2.34 4.95
C LYS A 85 20.14 3.18 3.83
N GLY A 86 18.90 3.61 3.97
CA GLY A 86 18.19 4.46 3.00
C GLY A 86 18.32 5.95 3.33
N ASP A 87 18.10 6.79 2.32
CA ASP A 87 18.00 8.24 2.46
C ASP A 87 16.52 8.66 2.50
N PRO A 88 15.97 9.04 3.68
CA PRO A 88 14.56 9.39 3.80
C PRO A 88 14.19 10.67 3.05
N ALA A 89 15.11 11.60 2.84
CA ALA A 89 14.85 12.84 2.08
C ALA A 89 14.61 12.52 0.60
N LYS A 90 15.51 11.75 0.01
CA LYS A 90 15.40 11.26 -1.36
C LYS A 90 14.20 10.31 -1.52
N GLY A 91 13.96 9.44 -0.55
CA GLY A 91 12.78 8.58 -0.49
C GLY A 91 11.48 9.37 -0.53
N GLY A 92 11.41 10.48 0.20
CA GLY A 92 10.27 11.40 0.19
C GLY A 92 10.04 12.06 -1.16
N GLU A 93 11.09 12.43 -1.89
CA GLU A 93 10.98 12.94 -3.26
C GLU A 93 10.42 11.88 -4.21
N LEU A 94 10.99 10.67 -4.17
CA LEU A 94 10.55 9.55 -4.98
C LEU A 94 9.10 9.14 -4.67
N PHE A 95 8.72 9.14 -3.39
CA PHE A 95 7.37 8.83 -2.95
C PHE A 95 6.34 9.83 -3.49
N ARG A 96 6.64 11.13 -3.42
CA ARG A 96 5.74 12.18 -3.95
C ARG A 96 5.48 12.02 -5.43
N VAL A 97 6.49 11.64 -6.21
CA VAL A 97 6.37 11.51 -7.67
C VAL A 97 5.65 10.20 -8.06
N ASN A 98 5.94 9.08 -7.38
CA ASN A 98 5.52 7.77 -7.82
C ASN A 98 4.34 7.16 -7.03
N CYS A 99 4.14 7.56 -5.77
CA CYS A 99 3.26 6.86 -4.84
C CYS A 99 2.13 7.73 -4.29
N ALA A 100 2.40 9.01 -4.04
CA ALA A 100 1.48 9.91 -3.34
C ALA A 100 0.15 10.11 -4.06
N MET A 101 0.10 9.98 -5.39
CA MET A 101 -1.13 10.09 -6.16
C MET A 101 -2.19 9.07 -5.74
N CYS A 102 -1.77 7.87 -5.33
CA CYS A 102 -2.67 6.81 -4.88
C CYS A 102 -2.67 6.66 -3.34
N HIS A 103 -1.48 6.75 -2.72
CA HIS A 103 -1.30 6.51 -1.29
C HIS A 103 -1.36 7.76 -0.41
N ASN A 104 -1.66 8.94 -0.98
CA ASN A 104 -1.58 10.23 -0.29
C ASN A 104 -0.13 10.60 0.11
N PHE A 105 0.12 11.87 0.44
CA PHE A 105 1.47 12.39 0.67
C PHE A 105 2.19 11.76 1.88
N ALA A 106 1.44 11.25 2.86
CA ALA A 106 1.96 10.59 4.07
C ALA A 106 1.60 9.09 4.13
N GLY A 107 1.30 8.45 3.01
CA GLY A 107 0.98 7.03 2.99
C GLY A 107 -0.36 6.65 3.64
N ALA A 108 -1.27 7.60 3.85
CA ALA A 108 -2.57 7.36 4.49
C ALA A 108 -3.55 6.53 3.63
N GLY A 109 -3.19 6.28 2.38
CA GLY A 109 -4.06 5.62 1.42
C GLY A 109 -5.06 6.57 0.76
N GLY A 110 -5.86 6.04 -0.15
CA GLY A 110 -6.83 6.86 -0.88
C GLY A 110 -7.82 6.04 -1.71
N ALA A 111 -8.92 6.66 -2.10
CA ALA A 111 -9.91 6.05 -2.97
C ALA A 111 -9.41 6.00 -4.42
N LEU A 112 -9.66 4.89 -5.09
CA LEU A 112 -9.40 4.67 -6.49
C LEU A 112 -10.71 4.47 -7.25
N THR A 113 -10.62 4.34 -8.57
CA THR A 113 -11.79 4.12 -9.42
C THR A 113 -12.46 2.76 -9.17
N ARG A 114 -13.76 2.67 -9.47
CA ARG A 114 -14.56 1.43 -9.42
C ARG A 114 -14.60 0.77 -8.05
N GLY A 115 -14.65 1.55 -6.98
CA GLY A 115 -14.75 1.03 -5.61
C GLY A 115 -13.47 0.39 -5.07
N LYS A 116 -12.35 0.59 -5.75
CA LYS A 116 -11.02 0.19 -5.25
C LYS A 116 -10.42 1.27 -4.37
N TYR A 117 -9.38 0.92 -3.63
CA TYR A 117 -8.64 1.86 -2.79
C TYR A 117 -7.15 1.49 -2.72
N ALA A 118 -6.30 2.49 -2.58
CA ALA A 118 -4.92 2.29 -2.18
C ALA A 118 -4.87 2.21 -0.65
N PRO A 119 -4.29 1.15 -0.06
CA PRO A 119 -4.26 0.99 1.39
C PRO A 119 -3.36 2.02 2.07
N ALA A 120 -3.63 2.28 3.34
CA ALA A 120 -2.66 2.95 4.20
C ALA A 120 -1.40 2.10 4.34
N LEU A 121 -0.24 2.75 4.31
CA LEU A 121 1.07 2.08 4.39
C LEU A 121 1.57 1.95 5.82
N THR A 122 1.05 2.75 6.75
CA THR A 122 1.38 2.69 8.19
C THR A 122 1.17 1.28 8.75
N GLY A 123 2.15 0.75 9.46
CA GLY A 123 2.15 -0.60 10.03
C GLY A 123 2.26 -1.71 8.98
N THR A 124 2.74 -1.39 7.77
CA THR A 124 3.10 -2.39 6.76
C THR A 124 4.59 -2.69 6.88
N SER A 125 4.98 -3.96 6.92
CA SER A 125 6.40 -4.32 7.03
C SER A 125 7.21 -3.85 5.81
N ASP A 126 8.48 -3.55 6.03
CA ASP A 126 9.42 -3.10 4.99
C ASP A 126 9.50 -4.09 3.82
N GLU A 127 9.49 -5.39 4.14
CA GLU A 127 9.45 -6.44 3.14
C GLU A 127 8.20 -6.36 2.27
N HIS A 128 7.02 -6.21 2.89
CA HIS A 128 5.78 -6.12 2.13
C HIS A 128 5.67 -4.82 1.32
N ILE A 129 6.26 -3.71 1.79
CA ILE A 129 6.37 -2.47 1.00
C ILE A 129 7.25 -2.71 -0.22
N TYR A 130 8.43 -3.33 -0.05
CA TYR A 130 9.33 -3.65 -1.15
C TYR A 130 8.68 -4.58 -2.18
N LEU A 131 8.05 -5.67 -1.69
CA LEU A 131 7.36 -6.63 -2.53
C LEU A 131 6.17 -6.04 -3.28
N ALA A 132 5.43 -5.12 -2.65
CA ALA A 132 4.35 -4.40 -3.33
C ALA A 132 4.88 -3.58 -4.51
N MET A 133 5.99 -2.87 -4.35
CA MET A 133 6.62 -2.13 -5.46
C MET A 133 7.09 -3.07 -6.57
N THR A 134 7.68 -4.20 -6.21
CA THR A 134 8.24 -5.15 -7.17
C THR A 134 7.17 -5.95 -7.93
N THR A 135 6.06 -6.30 -7.26
CA THR A 135 5.05 -7.22 -7.82
C THR A 135 3.79 -6.52 -8.35
N GLY A 136 3.56 -5.27 -7.98
CA GLY A 136 2.42 -4.48 -8.45
C GLY A 136 1.06 -5.11 -8.14
N PRO A 137 0.69 -5.31 -6.86
CA PRO A 137 -0.54 -6.01 -6.51
C PRO A 137 -1.80 -5.20 -6.88
N GLN A 138 -2.83 -5.89 -7.33
CA GLN A 138 -4.16 -5.33 -7.64
C GLN A 138 -4.11 -4.25 -8.75
N SER A 139 -4.24 -2.97 -8.39
CA SER A 139 -4.18 -1.83 -9.33
C SER A 139 -2.89 -1.03 -9.20
N MET A 140 -1.96 -1.47 -8.37
CA MET A 140 -0.65 -0.85 -8.23
C MET A 140 0.22 -1.21 -9.44
N PRO A 141 0.91 -0.26 -10.08
CA PRO A 141 1.87 -0.58 -11.12
C PRO A 141 3.08 -1.34 -10.57
N VAL A 142 3.73 -2.11 -11.44
CA VAL A 142 5.02 -2.75 -11.13
C VAL A 142 6.12 -1.72 -11.28
N PHE A 143 6.90 -1.52 -10.23
CA PHE A 143 8.12 -0.71 -10.24
C PHE A 143 9.32 -1.65 -10.33
N ASN A 144 9.69 -2.00 -11.55
CA ASN A 144 10.88 -2.80 -11.79
C ASN A 144 12.17 -2.00 -11.51
N ASP A 145 13.31 -2.66 -11.46
CA ASP A 145 14.59 -2.04 -11.07
C ASP A 145 15.09 -1.00 -12.08
N SER A 146 14.61 -1.02 -13.32
CA SER A 146 14.92 0.03 -14.30
C SER A 146 14.14 1.33 -14.03
N ASN A 147 12.99 1.28 -13.38
CA ASN A 147 12.18 2.44 -13.02
C ASN A 147 12.50 2.94 -11.60
N LEU A 148 12.62 2.03 -10.66
CA LEU A 148 13.02 2.28 -9.28
C LEU A 148 14.07 1.23 -8.89
N SER A 149 15.33 1.63 -8.78
CA SER A 149 16.39 0.73 -8.36
C SER A 149 16.13 0.17 -6.95
N PRO A 150 16.78 -0.93 -6.55
CA PRO A 150 16.67 -1.44 -5.18
C PRO A 150 16.99 -0.40 -4.11
N GLU A 151 17.98 0.48 -4.36
CA GLU A 151 18.33 1.58 -3.46
C GLU A 151 17.19 2.61 -3.38
N ALA A 152 16.58 2.97 -4.51
CA ALA A 152 15.44 3.90 -4.55
C ALA A 152 14.22 3.35 -3.79
N LYS A 153 13.97 2.04 -3.88
CA LYS A 153 12.93 1.37 -3.09
C LYS A 153 13.24 1.41 -1.59
N ARG A 154 14.50 1.20 -1.21
CA ARG A 154 14.97 1.31 0.17
C ARG A 154 14.87 2.74 0.70
N ASP A 155 15.19 3.75 -0.10
CA ASP A 155 15.03 5.16 0.27
C ASP A 155 13.55 5.47 0.56
N ILE A 156 12.61 4.96 -0.26
CA ILE A 156 11.17 5.08 -0.02
C ILE A 156 10.77 4.41 1.30
N ILE A 157 11.29 3.22 1.61
CA ILE A 157 11.04 2.52 2.87
C ILE A 157 11.57 3.36 4.04
N ALA A 158 12.77 3.91 3.96
CA ALA A 158 13.34 4.80 4.98
C ALA A 158 12.47 6.04 5.21
N PHE A 159 11.94 6.65 4.16
CA PHE A 159 11.00 7.76 4.27
C PHE A 159 9.70 7.36 5.00
N LEU A 160 9.10 6.24 4.64
CA LEU A 160 7.86 5.77 5.28
C LEU A 160 8.07 5.45 6.76
N ASN A 161 9.19 4.81 7.13
CA ASN A 161 9.56 4.57 8.52
C ASN A 161 9.74 5.90 9.27
N THR A 162 10.42 6.87 8.68
CA THR A 162 10.60 8.20 9.28
C THR A 162 9.26 8.88 9.57
N ILE A 163 8.28 8.81 8.66
CA ILE A 163 6.93 9.37 8.89
C ILE A 163 6.21 8.65 10.03
N GLU A 164 6.37 7.34 10.12
CA GLU A 164 5.70 6.52 11.12
C GLU A 164 6.28 6.76 12.52
N GLU A 165 7.60 6.88 12.62
CA GLU A 165 8.34 7.06 13.88
C GLU A 165 8.32 8.50 14.39
N GLN A 166 8.16 9.49 13.52
CA GLN A 166 8.16 10.89 13.94
C GLN A 166 7.02 11.19 14.90
N PRO A 167 7.32 11.74 16.07
CA PRO A 167 6.30 12.20 16.99
C PRO A 167 5.48 13.30 16.33
N LYS A 168 4.17 13.14 16.36
CA LYS A 168 3.24 14.16 15.84
C LYS A 168 3.36 15.40 16.71
N GLN A 169 3.98 16.44 16.17
CA GLN A 169 4.20 17.69 16.88
C GLN A 169 2.91 18.53 16.85
N GLY A 170 2.15 18.42 17.93
CA GLY A 170 0.92 19.21 18.14
C GLY A 170 -0.31 18.68 17.40
N GLY A 171 -1.47 18.94 17.95
CA GLY A 171 -2.77 18.67 17.36
C GLY A 171 -3.16 17.20 17.16
N LEU A 172 -4.31 17.01 16.55
CA LEU A 172 -4.84 15.71 16.16
C LEU A 172 -4.37 15.39 14.75
N SER A 173 -3.88 14.19 14.51
CA SER A 173 -3.37 13.79 13.17
C SER A 173 -4.46 13.66 12.10
N LEU A 174 -5.73 13.63 12.47
CA LEU A 174 -6.89 13.57 11.58
C LEU A 174 -6.71 12.55 10.42
N GLY A 175 -6.14 11.37 10.74
CA GLY A 175 -5.88 10.31 9.78
C GLY A 175 -4.70 10.55 8.84
N SER A 176 -3.85 11.56 9.11
CA SER A 176 -2.71 11.94 8.26
C SER A 176 -3.10 12.25 6.81
N MET A 177 -4.33 12.69 6.57
CA MET A 177 -4.82 13.10 5.24
C MET A 177 -4.44 14.55 4.87
N GLY A 178 -3.67 15.21 5.74
CA GLY A 178 -3.11 16.54 5.50
C GLY A 178 -4.15 17.65 5.33
N PRO A 179 -3.96 18.54 4.35
CA PRO A 179 -4.76 19.77 4.23
C PRO A 179 -6.27 19.53 4.09
N VAL A 180 -6.70 18.36 3.64
CA VAL A 180 -8.13 18.07 3.42
C VAL A 180 -8.89 18.01 4.73
N SER A 181 -8.45 17.21 5.69
CA SER A 181 -9.11 17.07 7.00
C SER A 181 -8.87 18.29 7.89
N GLU A 182 -7.66 18.82 7.86
CA GLU A 182 -7.29 20.03 8.59
C GLU A 182 -8.05 21.25 8.07
N GLY A 183 -8.11 21.41 6.75
CA GLY A 183 -8.87 22.46 6.11
C GLY A 183 -10.37 22.38 6.40
N LEU A 184 -10.96 21.18 6.33
CA LEU A 184 -12.37 20.99 6.67
C LEU A 184 -12.65 21.41 8.11
N PHE A 185 -11.81 21.00 9.07
CA PHE A 185 -11.93 21.39 10.47
C PHE A 185 -11.85 22.92 10.62
N ALA A 186 -10.83 23.55 10.04
CA ALA A 186 -10.63 25.00 10.11
C ALA A 186 -11.82 25.78 9.52
N TRP A 187 -12.35 25.34 8.37
CA TRP A 187 -13.48 25.98 7.73
C TRP A 187 -14.78 25.82 8.53
N VAL A 188 -15.11 24.61 8.98
CA VAL A 188 -16.35 24.35 9.72
C VAL A 188 -16.36 25.11 11.05
N PHE A 189 -15.31 24.97 11.84
CA PHE A 189 -15.26 25.60 13.15
C PHE A 189 -14.90 27.09 13.07
N GLY A 190 -13.96 27.48 12.22
CA GLY A 190 -13.55 28.88 12.05
C GLY A 190 -14.69 29.74 11.51
N LEU A 191 -15.30 29.38 10.39
CA LEU A 191 -16.47 30.10 9.86
C LEU A 191 -17.66 30.03 10.79
N GLY A 192 -17.90 28.87 11.43
CA GLY A 192 -19.00 28.74 12.40
C GLY A 192 -18.86 29.73 13.55
N ILE A 193 -17.67 29.93 14.10
CA ILE A 193 -17.41 30.93 15.15
C ILE A 193 -17.63 32.33 14.61
N PHE A 194 -17.12 32.69 13.43
CA PHE A 194 -17.31 34.01 12.84
C PHE A 194 -18.79 34.33 12.59
N VAL A 195 -19.55 33.38 12.06
CA VAL A 195 -21.00 33.53 11.85
C VAL A 195 -21.73 33.71 13.19
N ALA A 196 -21.39 32.87 14.19
CA ALA A 196 -21.99 33.01 15.53
C ALA A 196 -21.70 34.38 16.16
N CYS A 197 -20.47 34.89 16.06
CA CYS A 197 -20.09 36.21 16.53
C CYS A 197 -20.82 37.32 15.76
N ALA A 198 -20.94 37.21 14.44
CA ALA A 198 -21.66 38.19 13.63
C ALA A 198 -23.14 38.24 13.99
N VAL A 199 -23.80 37.10 14.15
CA VAL A 199 -25.20 37.01 14.59
C VAL A 199 -25.37 37.58 15.99
N TRP A 200 -24.48 37.27 16.92
CA TRP A 200 -24.52 37.80 18.29
C TRP A 200 -24.35 39.29 18.35
N LEU A 201 -23.42 39.87 17.59
CA LEU A 201 -23.23 41.32 17.50
C LEU A 201 -24.43 41.98 16.84
N GLY A 202 -24.96 41.42 15.75
CA GLY A 202 -26.14 41.97 15.08
C GLY A 202 -27.39 41.91 15.92
N SER A 203 -27.57 40.92 16.78
CA SER A 203 -28.70 40.81 17.70
C SER A 203 -28.66 41.82 18.83
N LYS A 204 -27.53 42.45 19.12
CA LYS A 204 -27.39 43.50 20.17
C LYS A 204 -27.49 44.90 19.65
N SER A 205 -27.51 45.12 18.34
CA SER A 205 -27.60 46.43 17.71
C SER A 205 -29.02 46.82 17.32
N ALA A 206 -30.03 46.02 17.70
CA ALA A 206 -31.44 46.29 17.46
C ALA A 206 -32.12 46.90 18.71
#